data_69d57719e445baf24e42782b680c0958
#
_entry.id   69d57719e445baf24e42782b680c0958
#
_cell.length_a   1.000
_cell.length_b   1.000
_cell.length_c   1.000
_cell.angle_alpha   90.00
_cell.angle_beta   90.00
_cell.angle_gamma   90.00
#
_symmetry.space_group_name_H-M   'P 1'
#
loop_
_entity.id
_entity.type
_entity.pdbx_description
1 polymer ?
#
loop_
_entity_poly.entity_id
_entity_poly.type
_entity_poly.pdbx_seq_one_letter_code
_entity_poly.pdbx_strand_id
1 'polypeptide(L)'
;MKRINRIYLIRHGQINGYENFPIFGHTDVDLTETGILQMEQMAERLRLVEVKSIYSSDLKRSATGARLIARSHDVPVYFLPELREMYFGDWEGLTLSQIQKRFPEELQKRQADLVQYEIPGDGESIGRFSERILHCFERILAEQKDNDFVMVAHGGVNRVILCKALGLDLSRLFNIHQDYGCLNIIDYFPDSTLVRLVNG
;
A
#
# COMPACT_ATOMS: atom_id res chain seq x y z
N MET A 1 -2.84 28.58 -3.78
CA MET A 1 -3.91 27.60 -4.07
C MET A 1 -4.25 26.87 -2.77
N LYS A 2 -5.53 26.71 -2.39
CA LYS A 2 -5.91 26.01 -1.15
C LYS A 2 -5.76 24.50 -1.37
N ARG A 3 -5.10 23.82 -0.42
CA ARG A 3 -5.00 22.35 -0.40
C ARG A 3 -6.40 21.76 -0.13
N ILE A 4 -6.76 20.69 -0.86
CA ILE A 4 -7.99 19.93 -0.65
C ILE A 4 -7.78 18.87 0.42
N ASN A 5 -6.74 18.02 0.24
CA ASN A 5 -6.44 16.94 1.17
C ASN A 5 -4.92 16.84 1.40
N ARG A 6 -4.54 16.35 2.59
CA ARG A 6 -3.25 15.71 2.82
C ARG A 6 -3.47 14.25 3.19
N ILE A 7 -2.71 13.39 2.55
CA ILE A 7 -2.75 11.96 2.79
C ILE A 7 -1.45 11.54 3.44
N TYR A 8 -1.59 10.86 4.58
CA TYR A 8 -0.50 10.16 5.26
C TYR A 8 -0.60 8.69 4.87
N LEU A 9 0.16 8.29 3.83
CA LEU A 9 0.12 6.98 3.23
C LEU A 9 1.24 6.11 3.81
N ILE A 10 0.89 5.05 4.50
CA ILE A 10 1.79 4.25 5.32
C ILE A 10 1.81 2.81 4.82
N ARG A 11 2.98 2.20 4.70
CA ARG A 11 3.11 0.76 4.58
C ARG A 11 3.03 0.12 5.97
N HIS A 12 2.32 -0.99 6.10
CA HIS A 12 2.32 -1.78 7.35
C HIS A 12 3.74 -2.10 7.82
N GLY A 13 3.89 -2.42 9.11
CA GLY A 13 5.17 -2.84 9.71
C GLY A 13 5.66 -4.19 9.20
N GLN A 14 6.85 -4.61 9.66
CA GLN A 14 7.46 -5.89 9.33
C GLN A 14 6.53 -7.06 9.68
N ILE A 15 6.51 -8.08 8.83
CA ILE A 15 5.59 -9.22 8.91
C ILE A 15 6.31 -10.52 9.27
N ASN A 16 5.59 -11.47 9.87
CA ASN A 16 6.11 -12.81 10.10
C ASN A 16 6.44 -13.50 8.77
N GLY A 17 7.55 -14.22 8.74
CA GLY A 17 8.03 -14.91 7.55
C GLY A 17 8.82 -14.04 6.58
N TYR A 18 9.14 -12.80 6.92
CA TYR A 18 9.88 -11.87 6.05
C TYR A 18 11.32 -12.33 5.73
N GLU A 19 11.92 -13.18 6.56
CA GLU A 19 13.34 -13.56 6.50
C GLU A 19 13.74 -14.19 5.17
N ASN A 20 12.82 -14.91 4.54
CA ASN A 20 13.05 -15.58 3.26
C ASN A 20 12.51 -14.78 2.06
N PHE A 21 12.02 -13.58 2.29
CA PHE A 21 11.43 -12.70 1.27
C PHE A 21 10.34 -13.39 0.42
N PRO A 22 9.37 -14.11 1.04
CA PRO A 22 8.25 -14.64 0.31
C PRO A 22 7.33 -13.52 -0.17
N ILE A 23 6.64 -13.76 -1.28
CA ILE A 23 5.64 -12.84 -1.80
C ILE A 23 4.33 -13.10 -1.05
N PHE A 24 3.86 -12.11 -0.30
CA PHE A 24 2.57 -12.14 0.37
C PHE A 24 1.64 -11.05 -0.18
N GLY A 25 0.65 -11.46 -0.95
CA GLY A 25 -0.43 -10.60 -1.40
C GLY A 25 -1.64 -10.68 -0.47
N HIS A 26 -2.54 -11.61 -0.75
CA HIS A 26 -3.74 -11.84 0.06
C HIS A 26 -3.53 -12.80 1.23
N THR A 27 -2.41 -13.53 1.29
CA THR A 27 -2.06 -14.34 2.46
C THR A 27 -2.03 -13.46 3.70
N ASP A 28 -2.85 -13.83 4.70
CA ASP A 28 -3.09 -13.01 5.89
C ASP A 28 -2.09 -13.37 6.99
N VAL A 29 -1.00 -12.60 7.06
CA VAL A 29 0.08 -12.75 8.03
C VAL A 29 0.07 -11.63 9.06
N ASP A 30 0.51 -11.95 10.28
CA ASP A 30 0.62 -10.99 11.38
C ASP A 30 1.92 -10.18 11.32
N LEU A 31 1.97 -9.06 12.04
CA LEU A 31 3.19 -8.29 12.26
C LEU A 31 4.13 -9.06 13.20
N THR A 32 5.44 -8.86 13.01
CA THR A 32 6.45 -9.21 14.02
C THR A 32 6.41 -8.21 15.18
N GLU A 33 7.13 -8.49 16.27
CA GLU A 33 7.35 -7.51 17.35
C GLU A 33 7.97 -6.22 16.81
N THR A 34 8.97 -6.34 15.91
CA THR A 34 9.55 -5.19 15.20
C THR A 34 8.51 -4.44 14.39
N GLY A 35 7.62 -5.16 13.70
CA GLY A 35 6.54 -4.54 12.94
C GLY A 35 5.54 -3.78 13.80
N ILE A 36 5.23 -4.30 14.98
CA ILE A 36 4.38 -3.60 15.97
C ILE A 36 5.07 -2.32 16.43
N LEU A 37 6.36 -2.39 16.82
CA LEU A 37 7.14 -1.21 17.22
C LEU A 37 7.22 -0.14 16.14
N GLN A 38 7.40 -0.54 14.87
CA GLN A 38 7.37 0.40 13.73
C GLN A 38 6.03 1.14 13.64
N MET A 39 4.93 0.43 13.85
CA MET A 39 3.59 1.04 13.80
C MET A 39 3.28 1.89 15.04
N GLU A 40 3.81 1.55 16.21
CA GLU A 40 3.72 2.38 17.42
C GLU A 40 4.53 3.67 17.28
N GLN A 41 5.74 3.60 16.70
CA GLN A 41 6.54 4.78 16.37
C GLN A 41 5.82 5.68 15.35
N MET A 42 5.16 5.07 14.36
CA MET A 42 4.34 5.82 13.40
C MET A 42 3.14 6.48 14.07
N ALA A 43 2.46 5.80 15.01
CA ALA A 43 1.37 6.37 15.79
C ALA A 43 1.84 7.59 16.62
N GLU A 44 3.00 7.50 17.26
CA GLU A 44 3.57 8.63 17.99
C GLU A 44 3.96 9.78 17.06
N ARG A 45 4.56 9.48 15.88
CA ARG A 45 4.91 10.48 14.85
C ARG A 45 3.68 11.26 14.37
N LEU A 46 2.54 10.61 14.26
CA LEU A 46 1.29 11.21 13.78
C LEU A 46 0.38 11.74 14.90
N ARG A 47 0.73 11.55 16.16
CA ARG A 47 -0.13 11.85 17.32
C ARG A 47 -0.74 13.25 17.33
N LEU A 48 0.00 14.27 16.85
CA LEU A 48 -0.44 15.66 16.81
C LEU A 48 -0.98 16.08 15.44
N VAL A 49 -1.09 15.16 14.49
CA VAL A 49 -1.64 15.48 13.17
C VAL A 49 -3.16 15.43 13.24
N GLU A 50 -3.81 16.48 12.77
CA GLU A 50 -5.27 16.50 12.65
C GLU A 50 -5.69 15.73 11.39
N VAL A 51 -6.40 14.62 11.60
CA VAL A 51 -7.02 13.83 10.53
C VAL A 51 -8.49 13.59 10.85
N LYS A 52 -9.29 13.28 9.83
CA LYS A 52 -10.75 13.05 10.00
C LYS A 52 -11.15 11.58 9.87
N SER A 53 -10.24 10.76 9.36
CA SER A 53 -10.49 9.33 9.17
C SER A 53 -9.18 8.57 8.99
N ILE A 54 -9.25 7.26 9.23
CA ILE A 54 -8.18 6.30 8.96
C ILE A 54 -8.76 5.21 8.06
N TYR A 55 -8.12 4.97 6.93
CA TYR A 55 -8.44 3.88 6.01
C TYR A 55 -7.36 2.80 6.08
N SER A 56 -7.75 1.57 5.91
CA SER A 56 -6.80 0.45 5.86
C SER A 56 -7.33 -0.68 5.01
N SER A 57 -6.43 -1.50 4.49
CA SER A 57 -6.82 -2.84 4.07
C SER A 57 -7.28 -3.66 5.30
N ASP A 58 -8.14 -4.64 5.07
CA ASP A 58 -8.65 -5.53 6.11
C ASP A 58 -7.68 -6.65 6.51
N LEU A 59 -6.55 -6.82 5.78
CA LEU A 59 -5.51 -7.79 6.14
C LEU A 59 -4.87 -7.41 7.48
N LYS A 60 -4.65 -8.40 8.34
CA LYS A 60 -4.21 -8.24 9.73
C LYS A 60 -3.03 -7.30 9.90
N ARG A 61 -1.98 -7.47 9.08
CA ARG A 61 -0.77 -6.64 9.14
C ARG A 61 -1.04 -5.14 8.95
N SER A 62 -1.98 -4.80 8.07
CA SER A 62 -2.38 -3.42 7.82
C SER A 62 -3.39 -2.93 8.86
N ALA A 63 -4.42 -3.74 9.14
CA ALA A 63 -5.46 -3.43 10.11
C ALA A 63 -4.90 -3.22 11.53
N THR A 64 -3.89 -4.00 11.93
CA THR A 64 -3.20 -3.82 13.21
C THR A 64 -2.50 -2.47 13.27
N GLY A 65 -1.77 -2.09 12.23
CA GLY A 65 -1.13 -0.78 12.14
C GLY A 65 -2.13 0.38 12.21
N ALA A 66 -3.25 0.26 11.49
CA ALA A 66 -4.31 1.27 11.54
C ALA A 66 -4.93 1.43 12.93
N ARG A 67 -5.18 0.32 13.65
CA ARG A 67 -5.69 0.36 15.03
C ARG A 67 -4.69 0.98 16.00
N LEU A 68 -3.38 0.74 15.83
CA LEU A 68 -2.35 1.37 16.65
C LEU A 68 -2.34 2.89 16.47
N ILE A 69 -2.38 3.36 15.22
CA ILE A 69 -2.44 4.80 14.92
C ILE A 69 -3.73 5.42 15.46
N ALA A 70 -4.86 4.72 15.34
CA ALA A 70 -6.17 5.20 15.81
C ALA A 70 -6.24 5.47 17.32
N ARG A 71 -5.37 4.84 18.14
CA ARG A 71 -5.34 5.07 19.60
C ARG A 71 -5.12 6.53 19.99
N SER A 72 -4.47 7.30 19.13
CA SER A 72 -4.17 8.73 19.36
C SER A 72 -5.14 9.68 18.65
N HIS A 73 -6.15 9.13 17.97
CA HIS A 73 -7.11 9.89 17.18
C HIS A 73 -8.55 9.42 17.47
N ASP A 74 -9.41 10.33 17.81
CA ASP A 74 -10.85 10.06 17.96
C ASP A 74 -11.57 10.22 16.61
N VAL A 75 -11.29 9.28 15.70
CA VAL A 75 -11.79 9.30 14.32
C VAL A 75 -12.19 7.89 13.86
N PRO A 76 -13.12 7.77 12.89
CA PRO A 76 -13.52 6.48 12.34
C PRO A 76 -12.36 5.78 11.62
N VAL A 77 -12.34 4.45 11.73
CA VAL A 77 -11.40 3.57 11.02
C VAL A 77 -12.19 2.68 10.07
N TYR A 78 -11.86 2.73 8.78
CA TYR A 78 -12.50 1.95 7.73
C TYR A 78 -11.56 0.87 7.20
N PHE A 79 -12.03 -0.39 7.18
CA PHE A 79 -11.29 -1.53 6.63
C PHE A 79 -11.89 -1.91 5.28
N LEU A 80 -11.11 -1.75 4.23
CA LEU A 80 -11.55 -1.90 2.84
C LEU A 80 -10.78 -3.03 2.15
N PRO A 81 -11.45 -4.14 1.75
CA PRO A 81 -10.79 -5.22 0.99
C PRO A 81 -10.17 -4.74 -0.32
N GLU A 82 -10.70 -3.66 -0.91
CA GLU A 82 -10.17 -3.04 -2.12
C GLU A 82 -8.76 -2.47 -1.93
N LEU A 83 -8.32 -2.22 -0.68
CA LEU A 83 -6.96 -1.77 -0.36
C LEU A 83 -5.99 -2.91 -0.06
N ARG A 84 -6.38 -4.19 -0.22
CA ARG A 84 -5.45 -5.32 -0.11
C ARG A 84 -4.30 -5.20 -1.10
N GLU A 85 -3.17 -5.82 -0.76
CA GLU A 85 -2.03 -5.96 -1.67
C GLU A 85 -2.45 -6.70 -2.96
N MET A 86 -1.63 -6.64 -3.99
CA MET A 86 -1.80 -7.41 -5.21
C MET A 86 -1.98 -8.89 -4.89
N TYR A 87 -2.97 -9.54 -5.49
CA TYR A 87 -3.13 -10.99 -5.36
C TYR A 87 -2.17 -11.70 -6.31
N PHE A 88 -1.31 -12.54 -5.73
CA PHE A 88 -0.23 -13.19 -6.48
C PHE A 88 -0.58 -14.63 -6.94
N GLY A 89 -1.83 -15.06 -6.84
CA GLY A 89 -2.26 -16.37 -7.34
C GLY A 89 -1.35 -17.50 -6.89
N ASP A 90 -0.86 -18.30 -7.84
CA ASP A 90 0.03 -19.45 -7.57
C ASP A 90 1.41 -19.06 -7.02
N TRP A 91 1.74 -17.78 -6.99
CA TRP A 91 3.01 -17.29 -6.43
C TRP A 91 2.92 -16.88 -4.96
N GLU A 92 1.71 -16.90 -4.36
CA GLU A 92 1.52 -16.61 -2.94
C GLU A 92 2.43 -17.50 -2.05
N GLY A 93 3.14 -16.88 -1.12
CA GLY A 93 4.04 -17.57 -0.18
C GLY A 93 5.34 -18.10 -0.77
N LEU A 94 5.58 -17.92 -2.08
CA LEU A 94 6.83 -18.34 -2.72
C LEU A 94 7.87 -17.23 -2.70
N THR A 95 9.13 -17.61 -2.60
CA THR A 95 10.26 -16.68 -2.83
C THR A 95 10.49 -16.49 -4.33
N LEU A 96 11.15 -15.40 -4.72
CA LEU A 96 11.52 -15.17 -6.12
C LEU A 96 12.33 -16.33 -6.72
N SER A 97 13.25 -16.92 -5.94
CA SER A 97 14.01 -18.09 -6.36
C SER A 97 13.15 -19.32 -6.63
N GLN A 98 12.12 -19.55 -5.80
CA GLN A 98 11.17 -20.63 -6.00
C GLN A 98 10.30 -20.40 -7.23
N ILE A 99 9.85 -19.15 -7.46
CA ILE A 99 9.09 -18.78 -8.64
C ILE A 99 9.94 -18.98 -9.90
N GLN A 100 11.19 -18.51 -9.89
CA GLN A 100 12.12 -18.68 -11.01
C GLN A 100 12.35 -20.17 -11.36
N LYS A 101 12.40 -21.04 -10.35
CA LYS A 101 12.59 -22.48 -10.55
C LYS A 101 11.32 -23.17 -11.01
N ARG A 102 10.14 -22.80 -10.51
CA ARG A 102 8.87 -23.49 -10.75
C ARG A 102 8.09 -22.92 -11.94
N PHE A 103 8.26 -21.64 -12.24
CA PHE A 103 7.50 -20.89 -13.25
C PHE A 103 8.42 -20.06 -14.18
N PRO A 104 9.48 -20.65 -14.78
CA PRO A 104 10.45 -19.87 -15.57
C PRO A 104 9.82 -19.22 -16.80
N GLU A 105 8.89 -19.87 -17.47
CA GLU A 105 8.19 -19.33 -18.66
C GLU A 105 7.26 -18.17 -18.27
N GLU A 106 6.60 -18.27 -17.13
CA GLU A 106 5.71 -17.23 -16.62
C GLU A 106 6.49 -15.98 -16.22
N LEU A 107 7.69 -16.12 -15.67
CA LEU A 107 8.57 -14.99 -15.42
C LEU A 107 9.02 -14.29 -16.71
N GLN A 108 9.30 -15.02 -17.78
CA GLN A 108 9.65 -14.45 -19.09
C GLN A 108 8.47 -13.66 -19.66
N LYS A 109 7.24 -14.19 -19.58
CA LYS A 109 6.02 -13.47 -20.01
C LYS A 109 5.84 -12.18 -19.21
N ARG A 110 6.02 -12.24 -17.88
CA ARG A 110 5.96 -11.05 -17.03
C ARG A 110 7.04 -10.02 -17.37
N GLN A 111 8.24 -10.44 -17.73
CA GLN A 111 9.31 -9.52 -18.16
C GLN A 111 8.99 -8.84 -19.49
N ALA A 112 8.31 -9.55 -20.40
CA ALA A 112 7.91 -9.00 -21.70
C ALA A 112 6.78 -7.96 -21.56
N ASP A 113 5.84 -8.21 -20.63
CA ASP A 113 4.74 -7.27 -20.34
C ASP A 113 4.49 -7.19 -18.82
N LEU A 114 5.23 -6.33 -18.16
CA LEU A 114 5.18 -6.19 -16.71
C LEU A 114 3.80 -5.76 -16.20
N VAL A 115 3.10 -4.92 -16.97
CA VAL A 115 1.87 -4.26 -16.52
C VAL A 115 0.64 -5.12 -16.75
N GLN A 116 0.54 -5.77 -17.91
CA GLN A 116 -0.67 -6.51 -18.30
C GLN A 116 -0.59 -8.01 -18.01
N TYR A 117 0.60 -8.53 -17.70
CA TYR A 117 0.76 -9.94 -17.40
C TYR A 117 -0.03 -10.35 -16.14
N GLU A 118 -0.97 -11.29 -16.30
CA GLU A 118 -1.73 -11.87 -15.19
C GLU A 118 -0.99 -13.07 -14.60
N ILE A 119 -0.86 -13.11 -13.27
CA ILE A 119 -0.19 -14.20 -12.57
C ILE A 119 -1.10 -15.43 -12.56
N PRO A 120 -0.59 -16.67 -12.82
CA PRO A 120 -1.39 -17.89 -12.78
C PRO A 120 -2.12 -18.07 -11.45
N GLY A 121 -3.24 -18.82 -11.46
CA GLY A 121 -4.06 -19.04 -10.27
C GLY A 121 -4.93 -17.84 -9.91
N ASP A 122 -5.54 -17.22 -10.91
CA ASP A 122 -6.40 -16.03 -10.77
C ASP A 122 -5.70 -14.79 -10.18
N GLY A 123 -4.36 -14.77 -10.22
CA GLY A 123 -3.57 -13.63 -9.74
C GLY A 123 -3.82 -12.37 -10.58
N GLU A 124 -3.61 -11.21 -9.96
CA GLU A 124 -3.79 -9.93 -10.64
C GLU A 124 -2.59 -9.61 -11.56
N SER A 125 -2.86 -8.87 -12.63
CA SER A 125 -1.83 -8.06 -13.31
C SER A 125 -1.65 -6.75 -12.54
N ILE A 126 -0.52 -6.04 -12.76
CA ILE A 126 -0.31 -4.70 -12.20
C ILE A 126 -1.40 -3.74 -12.70
N GLY A 127 -1.85 -3.90 -13.96
CA GLY A 127 -2.93 -3.09 -14.52
C GLY A 127 -4.23 -3.26 -13.74
N ARG A 128 -4.74 -4.48 -13.60
CA ARG A 128 -5.97 -4.77 -12.83
C ARG A 128 -5.86 -4.35 -11.37
N PHE A 129 -4.73 -4.66 -10.74
CA PHE A 129 -4.44 -4.22 -9.38
C PHE A 129 -4.52 -2.70 -9.26
N SER A 130 -3.87 -1.97 -10.18
CA SER A 130 -3.88 -0.51 -10.21
C SER A 130 -5.29 0.06 -10.38
N GLU A 131 -6.09 -0.49 -11.27
CA GLU A 131 -7.50 -0.09 -11.48
C GLU A 131 -8.32 -0.23 -10.20
N ARG A 132 -8.21 -1.36 -9.49
CA ARG A 132 -8.88 -1.62 -8.21
C ARG A 132 -8.49 -0.58 -7.16
N ILE A 133 -7.18 -0.34 -7.01
CA ILE A 133 -6.65 0.60 -6.02
C ILE A 133 -7.09 2.03 -6.33
N LEU A 134 -6.93 2.48 -7.58
CA LEU A 134 -7.24 3.85 -7.96
C LEU A 134 -8.73 4.15 -7.89
N HIS A 135 -9.59 3.20 -8.27
CA HIS A 135 -11.04 3.35 -8.12
C HIS A 135 -11.44 3.55 -6.64
N CYS A 136 -10.92 2.72 -5.75
CA CYS A 136 -11.15 2.86 -4.30
C CYS A 136 -10.60 4.18 -3.77
N PHE A 137 -9.38 4.52 -4.16
CA PHE A 137 -8.68 5.72 -3.69
C PHE A 137 -9.38 7.02 -4.14
N GLU A 138 -9.85 7.11 -5.39
CA GLU A 138 -10.61 8.25 -5.91
C GLU A 138 -11.94 8.44 -5.19
N ARG A 139 -12.63 7.35 -4.85
CA ARG A 139 -13.82 7.38 -4.00
C ARG A 139 -13.50 7.97 -2.63
N ILE A 140 -12.44 7.52 -1.97
CA ILE A 140 -12.01 8.05 -0.68
C ILE A 140 -11.67 9.55 -0.78
N LEU A 141 -10.94 9.98 -1.82
CA LEU A 141 -10.64 11.40 -2.04
C LEU A 141 -11.90 12.25 -2.16
N ALA A 142 -12.90 11.77 -2.88
CA ALA A 142 -14.16 12.46 -3.05
C ALA A 142 -14.96 12.57 -1.73
N GLU A 143 -15.02 11.47 -0.96
CA GLU A 143 -15.68 11.42 0.35
C GLU A 143 -14.98 12.31 1.39
N GLN A 144 -13.65 12.41 1.35
CA GLN A 144 -12.82 13.18 2.30
C GLN A 144 -12.48 14.58 1.81
N LYS A 145 -13.27 15.13 0.89
CA LYS A 145 -13.00 16.47 0.38
C LYS A 145 -12.83 17.49 1.53
N ASP A 146 -11.75 18.27 1.44
CA ASP A 146 -11.31 19.26 2.44
C ASP A 146 -10.86 18.67 3.81
N ASN A 147 -10.65 17.34 3.89
CA ASN A 147 -10.19 16.66 5.10
C ASN A 147 -8.88 15.91 4.87
N ASP A 148 -7.98 15.96 5.83
CA ASP A 148 -6.76 15.14 5.85
C ASP A 148 -7.09 13.76 6.42
N PHE A 149 -6.41 12.71 5.94
CA PHE A 149 -6.62 11.35 6.40
C PHE A 149 -5.36 10.49 6.37
N VAL A 150 -5.38 9.41 7.16
CA VAL A 150 -4.36 8.37 7.15
C VAL A 150 -4.82 7.19 6.31
N MET A 151 -3.90 6.58 5.57
CA MET A 151 -4.13 5.30 4.89
C MET A 151 -3.00 4.34 5.24
N VAL A 152 -3.33 3.20 5.87
CA VAL A 152 -2.37 2.13 6.15
C VAL A 152 -2.62 1.01 5.17
N ALA A 153 -1.64 0.72 4.34
CA ALA A 153 -1.76 -0.24 3.25
C ALA A 153 -0.45 -1.03 3.03
N HIS A 154 -0.15 -1.34 1.79
CA HIS A 154 0.90 -2.26 1.39
C HIS A 154 1.89 -1.59 0.43
N GLY A 155 3.02 -2.28 0.17
CA GLY A 155 4.06 -1.74 -0.71
C GLY A 155 3.59 -1.49 -2.14
N GLY A 156 2.82 -2.42 -2.72
CA GLY A 156 2.25 -2.27 -4.06
C GLY A 156 1.20 -1.16 -4.12
N VAL A 157 0.28 -1.13 -3.15
CA VAL A 157 -0.77 -0.10 -3.03
C VAL A 157 -0.15 1.31 -2.99
N ASN A 158 0.84 1.50 -2.11
CA ASN A 158 1.52 2.79 -1.97
C ASN A 158 2.20 3.21 -3.29
N ARG A 159 2.85 2.27 -3.97
CA ARG A 159 3.49 2.53 -5.27
C ARG A 159 2.50 2.94 -6.34
N VAL A 160 1.34 2.29 -6.42
CA VAL A 160 0.28 2.68 -7.38
C VAL A 160 -0.18 4.11 -7.14
N ILE A 161 -0.46 4.47 -5.88
CA ILE A 161 -0.90 5.82 -5.52
C ILE A 161 0.20 6.85 -5.78
N LEU A 162 1.46 6.51 -5.48
CA LEU A 162 2.61 7.37 -5.76
C LEU A 162 2.87 7.53 -7.26
N CYS A 163 2.74 6.47 -8.08
CA CYS A 163 2.83 6.59 -9.53
C CYS A 163 1.79 7.57 -10.07
N LYS A 164 0.52 7.47 -9.63
CA LYS A 164 -0.52 8.42 -10.01
C LYS A 164 -0.17 9.85 -9.59
N ALA A 165 0.26 10.05 -8.34
CA ALA A 165 0.57 11.38 -7.80
C ALA A 165 1.78 12.04 -8.51
N LEU A 166 2.75 11.24 -8.96
CA LEU A 166 3.96 11.69 -9.66
C LEU A 166 3.82 11.72 -11.19
N GLY A 167 2.71 11.23 -11.75
CA GLY A 167 2.54 11.08 -13.20
C GLY A 167 3.48 10.05 -13.83
N LEU A 168 3.85 9.01 -13.07
CA LEU A 168 4.73 7.94 -13.53
C LEU A 168 3.94 6.81 -14.18
N ASP A 169 4.50 6.25 -15.25
CA ASP A 169 3.98 5.02 -15.84
C ASP A 169 4.11 3.84 -14.88
N LEU A 170 3.11 2.94 -14.89
CA LEU A 170 3.08 1.76 -13.99
C LEU A 170 4.26 0.80 -14.21
N SER A 171 4.89 0.79 -15.38
CA SER A 171 6.14 0.03 -15.62
C SER A 171 7.30 0.51 -14.73
N ARG A 172 7.20 1.71 -14.15
CA ARG A 172 8.19 2.30 -13.22
C ARG A 172 7.84 2.09 -11.74
N LEU A 173 6.76 1.36 -11.45
CA LEU A 173 6.25 1.16 -10.09
C LEU A 173 7.34 0.66 -9.12
N PHE A 174 8.22 -0.24 -9.55
CA PHE A 174 9.30 -0.76 -8.72
C PHE A 174 10.50 0.18 -8.55
N ASN A 175 10.53 1.32 -9.23
CA ASN A 175 11.54 2.35 -8.99
C ASN A 175 11.30 3.12 -7.68
N ILE A 176 10.11 2.96 -7.07
CA ILE A 176 9.76 3.60 -5.80
C ILE A 176 10.01 2.59 -4.68
N HIS A 177 11.02 2.86 -3.85
CA HIS A 177 11.26 2.03 -2.66
C HIS A 177 10.22 2.30 -1.58
N GLN A 178 9.83 1.24 -0.86
CA GLN A 178 8.87 1.32 0.25
C GLN A 178 9.34 0.35 1.35
N ASP A 179 9.88 0.88 2.45
CA ASP A 179 10.25 0.11 3.64
C ASP A 179 9.03 -0.28 4.47
N TYR A 180 9.16 -1.29 5.33
CA TYR A 180 8.14 -1.57 6.33
C TYR A 180 7.99 -0.38 7.29
N GLY A 181 6.75 0.01 7.57
CA GLY A 181 6.45 1.15 8.44
C GLY A 181 6.77 2.51 7.86
N CYS A 182 7.15 2.62 6.58
CA CYS A 182 7.44 3.92 5.96
C CYS A 182 6.21 4.81 5.80
N LEU A 183 6.46 6.12 5.82
CA LEU A 183 5.48 7.17 5.59
C LEU A 183 5.72 7.84 4.23
N ASN A 184 4.64 8.03 3.49
CA ASN A 184 4.60 8.93 2.34
C ASN A 184 3.56 10.03 2.61
N ILE A 185 3.81 11.26 2.16
CA ILE A 185 2.90 12.40 2.34
C ILE A 185 2.61 13.01 0.98
N ILE A 186 1.33 13.11 0.66
CA ILE A 186 0.86 13.66 -0.61
C ILE A 186 -0.18 14.74 -0.32
N ASP A 187 0.01 15.93 -0.87
CA ASP A 187 -0.96 17.02 -0.87
C ASP A 187 -1.71 17.06 -2.19
N TYR A 188 -3.02 17.11 -2.13
CA TYR A 188 -3.89 17.28 -3.29
C TYR A 188 -4.45 18.69 -3.35
N PHE A 189 -4.45 19.25 -4.54
CA PHE A 189 -5.01 20.55 -4.90
C PHE A 189 -6.01 20.37 -6.04
N PRO A 190 -6.84 21.39 -6.39
CA PRO A 190 -7.85 21.24 -7.46
C PRO A 190 -7.27 20.71 -8.78
N ASP A 191 -6.08 21.18 -9.18
CA ASP A 191 -5.50 20.91 -10.50
C ASP A 191 -4.10 20.28 -10.43
N SER A 192 -3.62 19.89 -9.22
CA SER A 192 -2.26 19.37 -9.06
C SER A 192 -2.11 18.52 -7.80
N THR A 193 -1.03 17.75 -7.78
CA THR A 193 -0.58 17.01 -6.60
C THR A 193 0.84 17.40 -6.25
N LEU A 194 1.19 17.33 -4.96
CA LEU A 194 2.54 17.57 -4.47
C LEU A 194 2.95 16.44 -3.53
N VAL A 195 3.90 15.62 -3.95
CA VAL A 195 4.49 14.59 -3.10
C VAL A 195 5.53 15.25 -2.21
N ARG A 196 5.29 15.27 -0.89
CA ARG A 196 6.14 15.93 0.10
C ARG A 196 7.17 15.01 0.72
N LEU A 197 6.84 13.74 0.83
CA LEU A 197 7.69 12.73 1.43
C LEU A 197 7.46 11.41 0.71
N VAL A 198 8.53 10.68 0.46
CA VAL A 198 8.52 9.30 -0.03
C VAL A 198 9.45 8.48 0.85
N ASN A 199 8.92 7.36 1.38
CA ASN A 199 9.68 6.36 2.14
C ASN A 199 10.45 6.95 3.36
N GLY A 200 9.80 7.81 4.13
CA GLY A 200 10.39 8.49 5.29
C GLY A 200 9.98 7.93 6.64
#